data_e7063b665263633dee71d9d105c9f9c9
#
_entry.id   e7063b665263633dee71d9d105c9f9c9
#
_cell.length_a   1.000
_cell.length_b   1.000
_cell.length_c   1.000
_cell.angle_alpha   90.00
_cell.angle_beta   90.00
_cell.angle_gamma   90.00
#
_symmetry.space_group_name_H-M   'P 1'
#
loop_
_entity.id
_entity.type
_entity.pdbx_description
1 polymer ?
#
loop_
_entity_poly.entity_id
_entity_poly.type
_entity_poly.pdbx_seq_one_letter_code
_entity_poly.pdbx_strand_id
1 'polypeptide(L)'
;MEINYPTGNQEARLRTLWRLAFGDSEELIAGFFASGYSPRRCRCAAENGNVAAALYWFNAEFRGQKFAYLYAVATHPDFRNRGLCRTLMADTAACLTERGYDGALLMPQDSGLREMYGRMGFRDCCTVSEFACDAGEAVALRPVSWGEFAALRRKYLPPDGVIQEGANLSYLERYAAFYAGEDFLLAAAPNGDSLTGMELLGSAGAAPGILGALGVSHGRFRTPGTALPGAMFRSLRADVDTPGYFGLVFD
;
A
#
# COMPACT_ATOMS: atom_id res chain seq x y z
N MET A 1 20.42 21.20 1.80
CA MET A 1 19.12 20.47 1.85
C MET A 1 19.20 19.49 3.02
N GLU A 2 18.23 19.53 3.92
CA GLU A 2 18.18 18.67 5.10
C GLU A 2 17.03 17.67 4.94
N ILE A 3 17.22 16.45 5.41
CA ILE A 3 16.20 15.42 5.45
C ILE A 3 15.81 15.19 6.90
N ASN A 4 14.56 15.44 7.22
CA ASN A 4 14.06 15.39 8.59
C ASN A 4 12.62 14.85 8.64
N TYR A 5 12.12 14.64 9.86
CA TYR A 5 10.69 14.54 10.09
C TYR A 5 10.04 15.89 9.76
N PRO A 6 8.85 15.89 9.15
CA PRO A 6 8.15 17.14 8.88
C PRO A 6 7.77 17.84 10.19
N THR A 7 7.87 19.15 10.19
CA THR A 7 7.35 20.02 11.24
C THR A 7 5.93 20.46 10.93
N GLY A 8 5.16 20.88 11.93
CA GLY A 8 3.73 21.19 11.78
C GLY A 8 3.38 22.21 10.69
N ASN A 9 4.28 23.13 10.36
CA ASN A 9 4.10 24.12 9.29
C ASN A 9 4.38 23.56 7.86
N GLN A 10 4.83 22.32 7.74
CA GLN A 10 5.18 21.71 6.44
C GLN A 10 4.03 20.85 5.87
N GLU A 11 2.97 20.54 6.63
CA GLU A 11 1.88 19.69 6.16
C GLU A 11 1.22 20.23 4.88
N ALA A 12 0.93 21.52 4.81
CA ALA A 12 0.36 22.13 3.61
C ALA A 12 1.27 21.95 2.38
N ARG A 13 2.58 21.99 2.57
CA ARG A 13 3.58 21.80 1.49
C ARG A 13 3.68 20.32 1.08
N LEU A 14 3.56 19.39 2.02
CA LEU A 14 3.47 17.97 1.74
C LEU A 14 2.23 17.64 0.89
N ARG A 15 1.07 18.21 1.20
CA ARG A 15 -0.16 18.08 0.40
C ARG A 15 0.02 18.65 -1.01
N THR A 16 0.67 19.81 -1.14
CA THR A 16 1.00 20.40 -2.45
C THR A 16 1.93 19.50 -3.24
N LEU A 17 3.01 18.98 -2.63
CA LEU A 17 3.92 18.06 -3.29
C LEU A 17 3.20 16.80 -3.78
N TRP A 18 2.31 16.22 -2.96
CA TRP A 18 1.52 15.07 -3.32
C TRP A 18 0.68 15.32 -4.58
N ARG A 19 -0.10 16.40 -4.57
CA ARG A 19 -0.92 16.79 -5.72
C ARG A 19 -0.11 16.99 -7.00
N LEU A 20 1.07 17.63 -6.90
CA LEU A 20 1.98 17.84 -8.04
C LEU A 20 2.60 16.54 -8.56
N ALA A 21 2.82 15.55 -7.68
CA ALA A 21 3.48 14.31 -8.05
C ALA A 21 2.53 13.27 -8.64
N PHE A 22 1.31 13.15 -8.10
CA PHE A 22 0.36 12.07 -8.39
C PHE A 22 -0.92 12.56 -9.07
N GLY A 23 -1.28 13.83 -8.97
CA GLY A 23 -2.52 14.37 -9.54
C GLY A 23 -3.79 13.99 -8.79
N ASP A 24 -3.67 13.43 -7.60
CA ASP A 24 -4.79 12.96 -6.78
C ASP A 24 -5.71 14.10 -6.37
N SER A 25 -6.99 13.77 -6.13
CA SER A 25 -7.99 14.70 -5.65
C SER A 25 -7.68 15.22 -4.24
N GLU A 26 -8.15 16.43 -3.94
CA GLU A 26 -7.99 17.00 -2.59
C GLU A 26 -8.67 16.13 -1.52
N GLU A 27 -9.77 15.45 -1.86
CA GLU A 27 -10.47 14.53 -0.96
C GLU A 27 -9.61 13.33 -0.59
N LEU A 28 -8.95 12.70 -1.57
CA LEU A 28 -8.05 11.56 -1.33
C LEU A 28 -6.86 12.00 -0.49
N ILE A 29 -6.22 13.12 -0.83
CA ILE A 29 -5.11 13.68 -0.06
C ILE A 29 -5.54 13.99 1.37
N ALA A 30 -6.67 14.69 1.57
CA ALA A 30 -7.20 15.00 2.89
C ALA A 30 -7.51 13.72 3.69
N GLY A 31 -8.05 12.70 3.03
CA GLY A 31 -8.31 11.39 3.61
C GLY A 31 -7.04 10.74 4.16
N PHE A 32 -5.95 10.74 3.38
CA PHE A 32 -4.66 10.23 3.85
C PHE A 32 -4.15 10.99 5.07
N PHE A 33 -4.15 12.32 5.03
CA PHE A 33 -3.67 13.12 6.14
C PHE A 33 -4.53 12.99 7.40
N ALA A 34 -5.80 12.65 7.27
CA ALA A 34 -6.71 12.43 8.40
C ALA A 34 -6.55 11.04 9.05
N SER A 35 -6.20 9.98 8.30
CA SER A 35 -6.24 8.60 8.81
C SER A 35 -4.95 7.80 8.61
N GLY A 36 -4.19 8.04 7.54
CA GLY A 36 -2.96 7.31 7.20
C GLY A 36 -1.68 8.00 7.66
N TYR A 37 -1.67 9.32 7.64
CA TYR A 37 -0.51 10.14 7.93
C TYR A 37 -0.09 10.12 9.41
N SER A 38 1.23 10.16 9.60
CA SER A 38 1.84 10.51 10.88
C SER A 38 3.18 11.21 10.60
N PRO A 39 3.48 12.35 11.23
CA PRO A 39 4.79 12.99 11.08
C PRO A 39 5.94 12.05 11.40
N ARG A 40 5.75 11.12 12.34
CA ARG A 40 6.75 10.11 12.70
C ARG A 40 6.88 8.97 11.67
N ARG A 41 6.02 8.91 10.68
CA ARG A 41 6.05 7.98 9.56
C ARG A 41 6.13 8.71 8.22
N CYS A 42 6.90 9.81 8.21
CA CYS A 42 7.20 10.58 7.02
C CYS A 42 8.65 11.07 7.11
N ARG A 43 9.36 11.04 6.00
CA ARG A 43 10.63 11.76 5.84
C ARG A 43 10.46 12.76 4.70
N CYS A 44 10.97 13.96 4.88
CA CYS A 44 10.94 14.98 3.83
C CYS A 44 12.28 15.69 3.70
N ALA A 45 12.66 15.97 2.47
CA ALA A 45 13.80 16.80 2.12
C ALA A 45 13.30 18.22 1.89
N ALA A 46 13.86 19.18 2.64
CA ALA A 46 13.48 20.59 2.52
C ALA A 46 14.69 21.44 2.16
N GLU A 47 14.45 22.46 1.34
CA GLU A 47 15.41 23.47 0.97
C GLU A 47 14.74 24.85 1.02
N ASN A 48 15.33 25.78 1.77
CA ASN A 48 14.80 27.14 1.95
C ASN A 48 13.31 27.13 2.38
N GLY A 49 12.95 26.16 3.23
CA GLY A 49 11.59 25.98 3.71
C GLY A 49 10.63 25.30 2.74
N ASN A 50 11.00 25.00 1.51
CA ASN A 50 10.16 24.26 0.55
C ASN A 50 10.42 22.76 0.66
N VAL A 51 9.35 21.95 0.61
CA VAL A 51 9.48 20.49 0.57
C VAL A 51 9.77 20.08 -0.87
N ALA A 52 10.99 19.60 -1.10
CA ALA A 52 11.48 19.17 -2.41
C ALA A 52 11.22 17.68 -2.69
N ALA A 53 11.18 16.85 -1.65
CA ALA A 53 10.78 15.45 -1.76
C ALA A 53 10.22 14.96 -0.43
N ALA A 54 9.35 13.97 -0.49
CA ALA A 54 8.81 13.31 0.69
C ALA A 54 8.47 11.84 0.38
N LEU A 55 8.42 11.05 1.43
CA LEU A 55 7.83 9.72 1.42
C LEU A 55 7.20 9.43 2.78
N TYR A 56 6.28 8.51 2.76
CA TYR A 56 5.55 8.07 3.95
C TYR A 56 5.70 6.56 4.10
N TRP A 57 5.31 6.03 5.27
CA TRP A 57 5.21 4.58 5.41
C TRP A 57 4.11 4.17 6.36
N PHE A 58 3.61 2.98 6.13
CA PHE A 58 2.76 2.25 7.05
C PHE A 58 3.57 1.15 7.73
N ASN A 59 3.16 0.78 8.93
CA ASN A 59 3.70 -0.40 9.59
C ASN A 59 3.11 -1.66 8.96
N ALA A 60 3.95 -2.65 8.77
CA ALA A 60 3.56 -3.98 8.35
C ALA A 60 4.38 -5.01 9.15
N GLU A 61 3.96 -6.27 9.13
CA GLU A 61 4.62 -7.34 9.86
C GLU A 61 4.71 -8.58 8.97
N PHE A 62 5.81 -9.31 9.08
CA PHE A 62 5.96 -10.62 8.49
C PHE A 62 6.76 -11.52 9.43
N ARG A 63 6.16 -12.63 9.89
CA ARG A 63 6.76 -13.60 10.81
C ARG A 63 7.38 -12.96 12.07
N GLY A 64 6.69 -11.99 12.66
CA GLY A 64 7.16 -11.26 13.83
C GLY A 64 8.23 -10.18 13.53
N GLN A 65 8.67 -10.05 12.28
CA GLN A 65 9.59 -9.02 11.83
C GLN A 65 8.81 -7.76 11.45
N LYS A 66 9.35 -6.60 11.79
CA LYS A 66 8.72 -5.31 11.59
C LYS A 66 9.12 -4.71 10.26
N PHE A 67 8.15 -4.48 9.39
CA PHE A 67 8.35 -3.92 8.07
C PHE A 67 7.73 -2.54 7.90
N ALA A 68 8.34 -1.74 7.04
CA ALA A 68 7.77 -0.47 6.59
C ALA A 68 7.26 -0.61 5.14
N TYR A 69 5.98 -0.41 4.92
CA TYR A 69 5.44 -0.24 3.58
C TYR A 69 5.60 1.23 3.16
N LEU A 70 6.58 1.50 2.31
CA LEU A 70 6.86 2.82 1.79
C LEU A 70 5.78 3.23 0.78
N TYR A 71 5.21 4.40 0.98
CA TYR A 71 4.07 4.89 0.25
C TYR A 71 4.26 6.33 -0.21
N ALA A 72 3.70 6.68 -1.37
CA ALA A 72 3.69 8.03 -1.94
C ALA A 72 5.09 8.68 -1.94
N VAL A 73 6.07 7.99 -2.53
CA VAL A 73 7.42 8.52 -2.72
C VAL A 73 7.41 9.58 -3.81
N ALA A 74 7.59 10.84 -3.45
CA ALA A 74 7.45 11.98 -4.35
C ALA A 74 8.68 12.87 -4.38
N THR A 75 9.00 13.39 -5.57
CA THR A 75 9.97 14.47 -5.77
C THR A 75 9.33 15.57 -6.61
N HIS A 76 9.38 16.79 -6.08
CA HIS A 76 8.85 17.97 -6.76
C HIS A 76 9.47 18.11 -8.17
N PRO A 77 8.69 18.44 -9.20
CA PRO A 77 9.17 18.51 -10.58
C PRO A 77 10.48 19.30 -10.76
N ASP A 78 10.59 20.46 -10.14
CA ASP A 78 11.76 21.33 -10.24
C ASP A 78 13.03 20.77 -9.57
N PHE A 79 12.88 19.73 -8.77
CA PHE A 79 13.98 19.07 -8.03
C PHE A 79 14.30 17.66 -8.56
N ARG A 80 13.64 17.23 -9.64
CA ARG A 80 13.92 15.92 -10.27
C ARG A 80 15.32 15.90 -10.92
N ASN A 81 15.80 14.68 -11.19
CA ASN A 81 17.10 14.42 -11.82
C ASN A 81 18.34 14.93 -11.04
N ARG A 82 18.18 15.24 -9.73
CA ARG A 82 19.26 15.69 -8.85
C ARG A 82 19.66 14.63 -7.81
N GLY A 83 19.22 13.37 -7.98
CA GLY A 83 19.52 12.27 -7.05
C GLY A 83 18.72 12.31 -5.74
N LEU A 84 17.81 13.26 -5.57
CA LEU A 84 17.11 13.53 -4.32
C LEU A 84 16.29 12.35 -3.81
N CYS A 85 15.57 11.66 -4.69
CA CYS A 85 14.83 10.45 -4.32
C CYS A 85 15.78 9.39 -3.72
N ARG A 86 16.93 9.15 -4.33
CA ARG A 86 17.93 8.19 -3.81
C ARG A 86 18.43 8.59 -2.42
N THR A 87 18.74 9.88 -2.23
CA THR A 87 19.22 10.39 -0.93
C THR A 87 18.12 10.24 0.14
N LEU A 88 16.87 10.58 -0.18
CA LEU A 88 15.72 10.43 0.72
C LEU A 88 15.49 8.97 1.10
N MET A 89 15.56 8.05 0.12
CA MET A 89 15.40 6.61 0.35
C MET A 89 16.53 6.04 1.23
N ALA A 90 17.77 6.50 1.04
CA ALA A 90 18.91 6.07 1.86
C ALA A 90 18.78 6.56 3.31
N ASP A 91 18.42 7.84 3.51
CA ASP A 91 18.15 8.42 4.83
C ASP A 91 16.99 7.70 5.53
N THR A 92 15.91 7.45 4.80
CA THR A 92 14.76 6.71 5.34
C THR A 92 15.15 5.31 5.77
N ALA A 93 15.96 4.59 4.98
CA ALA A 93 16.44 3.26 5.36
C ALA A 93 17.26 3.28 6.65
N ALA A 94 18.16 4.26 6.83
CA ALA A 94 18.91 4.45 8.06
C ALA A 94 17.97 4.72 9.25
N CYS A 95 17.06 5.67 9.09
CA CYS A 95 16.03 5.99 10.10
C CYS A 95 15.19 4.77 10.49
N LEU A 96 14.75 3.97 9.54
CA LEU A 96 13.97 2.76 9.79
C LEU A 96 14.80 1.72 10.56
N THR A 97 16.07 1.52 10.19
CA THR A 97 17.00 0.61 10.89
C THR A 97 17.19 1.03 12.35
N GLU A 98 17.43 2.32 12.63
CA GLU A 98 17.53 2.86 13.98
C GLU A 98 16.26 2.65 14.81
N ARG A 99 15.09 2.65 14.15
CA ARG A 99 13.79 2.42 14.78
C ARG A 99 13.39 0.96 14.88
N GLY A 100 14.30 0.06 14.57
CA GLY A 100 14.10 -1.38 14.72
C GLY A 100 13.20 -2.00 13.66
N TYR A 101 13.13 -1.42 12.46
CA TYR A 101 12.54 -2.11 11.31
C TYR A 101 13.53 -3.09 10.71
N ASP A 102 13.03 -4.24 10.30
CA ASP A 102 13.81 -5.32 9.72
C ASP A 102 13.86 -5.21 8.19
N GLY A 103 12.82 -4.64 7.57
CA GLY A 103 12.74 -4.48 6.12
C GLY A 103 11.81 -3.38 5.67
N ALA A 104 11.92 -3.03 4.40
CA ALA A 104 11.06 -2.09 3.71
C ALA A 104 10.45 -2.72 2.47
N LEU A 105 9.16 -2.47 2.26
CA LEU A 105 8.37 -2.88 1.09
C LEU A 105 7.94 -1.63 0.31
N LEU A 106 7.79 -1.74 -0.98
CA LEU A 106 7.11 -0.77 -1.83
C LEU A 106 6.47 -1.44 -3.04
N MET A 107 5.47 -0.79 -3.64
CA MET A 107 4.84 -1.22 -4.87
C MET A 107 5.18 -0.23 -5.99
N PRO A 108 6.03 -0.60 -6.96
CA PRO A 108 6.31 0.23 -8.12
C PRO A 108 5.11 0.23 -9.08
N GLN A 109 4.72 1.39 -9.59
CA GLN A 109 3.62 1.52 -10.55
C GLN A 109 3.99 1.03 -11.96
N ASP A 110 5.28 1.06 -12.31
CA ASP A 110 5.77 0.68 -13.63
C ASP A 110 7.16 0.02 -13.59
N SER A 111 7.60 -0.50 -14.74
CA SER A 111 8.89 -1.15 -14.88
C SER A 111 10.09 -0.21 -14.70
N GLY A 112 9.96 1.07 -15.07
CA GLY A 112 11.01 2.08 -14.89
C GLY A 112 11.26 2.39 -13.41
N LEU A 113 10.18 2.52 -12.62
CA LEU A 113 10.28 2.65 -11.18
C LEU A 113 10.83 1.38 -10.54
N ARG A 114 10.44 0.20 -11.01
CA ARG A 114 10.98 -1.09 -10.54
C ARG A 114 12.50 -1.17 -10.73
N GLU A 115 12.98 -0.80 -11.90
CA GLU A 115 14.42 -0.73 -12.18
C GLU A 115 15.12 0.32 -11.30
N MET A 116 14.51 1.49 -11.13
CA MET A 116 15.04 2.56 -10.27
C MET A 116 15.19 2.10 -8.81
N TYR A 117 14.17 1.46 -8.24
CA TYR A 117 14.23 0.91 -6.89
C TYR A 117 15.18 -0.28 -6.78
N GLY A 118 15.32 -1.08 -7.83
CA GLY A 118 16.33 -2.14 -7.92
C GLY A 118 17.75 -1.61 -7.72
N ARG A 119 18.08 -0.46 -8.34
CA ARG A 119 19.36 0.24 -8.12
C ARG A 119 19.54 0.81 -6.70
N MET A 120 18.46 0.87 -5.91
CA MET A 120 18.48 1.26 -4.49
C MET A 120 18.46 0.06 -3.53
N GLY A 121 18.62 -1.16 -4.06
CA GLY A 121 18.74 -2.40 -3.27
C GLY A 121 17.41 -3.09 -2.98
N PHE A 122 16.30 -2.67 -3.61
CA PHE A 122 15.05 -3.42 -3.57
C PHE A 122 15.09 -4.57 -4.58
N ARG A 123 14.45 -5.68 -4.23
CA ARG A 123 14.33 -6.86 -5.09
C ARG A 123 12.87 -7.28 -5.18
N ASP A 124 12.49 -7.86 -6.28
CA ASP A 124 11.17 -8.49 -6.40
C ASP A 124 11.02 -9.59 -5.36
N CYS A 125 9.89 -9.60 -4.67
CA CYS A 125 9.65 -10.57 -3.60
C CYS A 125 8.25 -11.18 -3.66
N CYS A 126 7.25 -10.36 -3.94
CA CYS A 126 5.85 -10.75 -3.84
C CYS A 126 5.25 -10.91 -5.24
N THR A 127 4.31 -11.83 -5.35
CA THR A 127 3.53 -12.03 -6.57
C THR A 127 2.04 -12.06 -6.24
N VAL A 128 1.22 -11.73 -7.23
CA VAL A 128 -0.24 -11.73 -7.16
C VAL A 128 -0.81 -12.32 -8.45
N SER A 129 -2.08 -12.66 -8.42
CA SER A 129 -2.87 -12.92 -9.64
C SER A 129 -4.02 -11.94 -9.70
N GLU A 130 -4.42 -11.57 -10.91
CA GLU A 130 -5.60 -10.75 -11.16
C GLU A 130 -6.46 -11.41 -12.21
N PHE A 131 -7.77 -11.28 -12.04
CA PHE A 131 -8.75 -11.76 -13.01
C PHE A 131 -9.97 -10.84 -13.02
N ALA A 132 -10.72 -10.88 -14.11
CA ALA A 132 -12.00 -10.21 -14.24
C ALA A 132 -13.10 -11.24 -14.43
N CYS A 133 -14.30 -10.93 -13.96
CA CYS A 133 -15.49 -11.74 -14.21
C CYS A 133 -16.74 -10.86 -14.22
N ASP A 134 -17.83 -11.44 -14.75
CA ASP A 134 -19.18 -10.89 -14.71
C ASP A 134 -19.94 -11.40 -13.48
N ALA A 135 -21.04 -10.72 -13.13
CA ALA A 135 -21.91 -11.11 -12.04
C ALA A 135 -22.56 -12.47 -12.30
N GLY A 136 -22.66 -13.25 -11.24
CA GLY A 136 -23.37 -14.54 -11.19
C GLY A 136 -24.48 -14.56 -10.16
N GLU A 137 -24.93 -15.75 -9.80
CA GLU A 137 -25.91 -15.93 -8.72
C GLU A 137 -25.33 -15.43 -7.40
N ALA A 138 -26.11 -14.61 -6.68
CA ALA A 138 -25.67 -13.94 -5.46
C ALA A 138 -25.28 -14.94 -4.36
N VAL A 139 -24.12 -14.72 -3.74
CA VAL A 139 -23.67 -15.45 -2.56
C VAL A 139 -23.97 -14.68 -1.28
N ALA A 140 -24.03 -15.37 -0.16
CA ALA A 140 -24.14 -14.73 1.14
C ALA A 140 -22.83 -14.01 1.47
N LEU A 141 -22.93 -12.70 1.71
CA LEU A 141 -21.82 -11.89 2.20
C LEU A 141 -22.35 -10.85 3.19
N ARG A 142 -21.48 -10.41 4.08
CA ARG A 142 -21.80 -9.36 5.03
C ARG A 142 -20.68 -8.32 5.09
N PRO A 143 -21.01 -7.05 5.32
CA PRO A 143 -20.01 -6.05 5.61
C PRO A 143 -19.33 -6.34 6.97
N VAL A 144 -18.06 -5.99 7.07
CA VAL A 144 -17.28 -6.10 8.31
C VAL A 144 -16.51 -4.80 8.54
N SER A 145 -16.24 -4.49 9.80
CA SER A 145 -15.37 -3.36 10.15
C SER A 145 -13.92 -3.68 9.78
N TRP A 146 -13.08 -2.65 9.63
CA TRP A 146 -11.65 -2.86 9.39
C TRP A 146 -10.96 -3.66 10.49
N GLY A 147 -11.42 -3.55 11.74
CA GLY A 147 -10.87 -4.34 12.86
C GLY A 147 -11.24 -5.82 12.77
N GLU A 148 -12.48 -6.13 12.39
CA GLU A 148 -12.90 -7.51 12.13
C GLU A 148 -12.23 -8.08 10.88
N PHE A 149 -12.11 -7.27 9.82
CA PHE A 149 -11.37 -7.64 8.62
C PHE A 149 -9.92 -8.03 8.95
N ALA A 150 -9.22 -7.25 9.77
CA ALA A 150 -7.87 -7.56 10.21
C ALA A 150 -7.78 -8.94 10.89
N ALA A 151 -8.69 -9.22 11.82
CA ALA A 151 -8.73 -10.49 12.53
C ALA A 151 -9.01 -11.69 11.61
N LEU A 152 -9.95 -11.53 10.68
CA LEU A 152 -10.27 -12.55 9.68
C LEU A 152 -9.14 -12.72 8.67
N ARG A 153 -8.51 -11.63 8.25
CA ARG A 153 -7.43 -11.65 7.27
C ARG A 153 -6.26 -12.51 7.74
N ARG A 154 -5.92 -12.50 9.03
CA ARG A 154 -4.89 -13.38 9.59
C ARG A 154 -5.15 -14.87 9.38
N LYS A 155 -6.43 -15.29 9.22
CA LYS A 155 -6.80 -16.68 8.96
C LYS A 155 -6.72 -17.07 7.48
N TYR A 156 -6.98 -16.11 6.59
CA TYR A 156 -7.01 -16.32 5.15
C TYR A 156 -5.69 -15.99 4.45
N LEU A 157 -4.82 -15.22 5.13
CA LEU A 157 -3.55 -14.79 4.56
C LEU A 157 -2.64 -15.99 4.29
N PRO A 158 -1.98 -16.07 3.11
CA PRO A 158 -0.99 -17.12 2.86
C PRO A 158 0.12 -17.11 3.92
N PRO A 159 0.80 -18.24 4.17
CA PRO A 159 1.88 -18.35 5.17
C PRO A 159 3.07 -17.40 4.91
N ASP A 160 3.23 -16.95 3.67
CA ASP A 160 4.24 -16.00 3.23
C ASP A 160 3.68 -14.58 3.03
N GLY A 161 2.47 -14.33 3.54
CA GLY A 161 1.75 -13.07 3.40
C GLY A 161 2.11 -12.03 4.46
N VAL A 162 2.21 -10.77 4.03
CA VAL A 162 2.47 -9.63 4.91
C VAL A 162 1.20 -9.19 5.64
N ILE A 163 1.31 -9.04 6.94
CA ILE A 163 0.25 -8.52 7.80
C ILE A 163 0.23 -6.99 7.69
N GLN A 164 -0.93 -6.45 7.32
CA GLN A 164 -1.21 -5.02 7.20
C GLN A 164 -2.43 -4.68 8.04
N GLU A 165 -2.26 -3.89 9.08
CA GLU A 165 -3.30 -3.56 10.08
C GLU A 165 -3.20 -2.11 10.55
N GLY A 166 -4.11 -1.70 11.41
CA GLY A 166 -4.13 -0.37 12.01
C GLY A 166 -4.30 0.72 10.96
N ALA A 167 -3.33 1.63 10.85
CA ALA A 167 -3.40 2.77 9.92
C ALA A 167 -3.54 2.38 8.44
N ASN A 168 -3.05 1.20 8.03
CA ASN A 168 -3.29 0.66 6.68
C ASN A 168 -4.79 0.53 6.41
N LEU A 169 -5.48 -0.21 7.27
CA LEU A 169 -6.90 -0.52 7.09
C LEU A 169 -7.79 0.68 7.38
N SER A 170 -7.44 1.50 8.38
CA SER A 170 -8.16 2.73 8.68
C SER A 170 -8.09 3.76 7.54
N TYR A 171 -6.99 3.79 6.79
CA TYR A 171 -6.89 4.60 5.58
C TYR A 171 -7.70 3.98 4.44
N LEU A 172 -7.57 2.67 4.24
CA LEU A 172 -8.26 1.94 3.18
C LEU A 172 -9.79 2.04 3.30
N GLU A 173 -10.34 1.98 4.51
CA GLU A 173 -11.78 2.10 4.79
C GLU A 173 -12.41 3.41 4.26
N ARG A 174 -11.60 4.42 3.96
CA ARG A 174 -12.11 5.69 3.42
C ARG A 174 -12.59 5.60 1.98
N TYR A 175 -12.12 4.63 1.22
CA TYR A 175 -12.46 4.45 -0.21
C TYR A 175 -12.75 3.01 -0.60
N ALA A 176 -12.63 2.08 0.32
CA ALA A 176 -12.96 0.68 0.12
C ALA A 176 -13.85 0.17 1.24
N ALA A 177 -14.63 -0.85 0.96
CA ALA A 177 -15.44 -1.58 1.92
C ALA A 177 -14.87 -2.98 2.13
N PHE A 178 -15.15 -3.55 3.30
CA PHE A 178 -14.71 -4.89 3.67
C PHE A 178 -15.91 -5.83 3.80
N TYR A 179 -15.77 -7.02 3.27
CA TYR A 179 -16.82 -8.04 3.28
C TYR A 179 -16.26 -9.40 3.66
N ALA A 180 -17.07 -10.20 4.35
CA ALA A 180 -16.78 -11.58 4.64
C ALA A 180 -17.92 -12.48 4.15
N GLY A 181 -17.59 -13.61 3.53
CA GLY A 181 -18.49 -14.70 3.20
C GLY A 181 -18.13 -15.96 3.98
N GLU A 182 -18.68 -17.08 3.57
CA GLU A 182 -18.42 -18.37 4.21
C GLU A 182 -16.97 -18.81 4.06
N ASP A 183 -16.41 -18.70 2.87
CA ASP A 183 -15.08 -19.18 2.49
C ASP A 183 -14.18 -18.12 1.84
N PHE A 184 -14.58 -16.83 1.91
CA PHE A 184 -13.81 -15.73 1.37
C PHE A 184 -13.80 -14.49 2.27
N LEU A 185 -12.82 -13.62 2.03
CA LEU A 185 -12.67 -12.30 2.61
C LEU A 185 -12.30 -11.32 1.50
N LEU A 186 -12.95 -10.17 1.47
CA LEU A 186 -12.79 -9.18 0.39
C LEU A 186 -12.59 -7.77 0.93
N ALA A 187 -11.58 -7.07 0.41
CA ALA A 187 -11.47 -5.62 0.42
C ALA A 187 -11.75 -5.11 -1.00
N ALA A 188 -12.72 -4.23 -1.18
CA ALA A 188 -13.12 -3.76 -2.50
C ALA A 188 -13.54 -2.30 -2.53
N ALA A 189 -13.26 -1.64 -3.65
CA ALA A 189 -13.69 -0.28 -3.95
C ALA A 189 -14.73 -0.29 -5.08
N PRO A 190 -15.85 0.43 -4.95
CA PRO A 190 -16.80 0.61 -6.04
C PRO A 190 -16.19 1.48 -7.14
N ASN A 191 -16.52 1.19 -8.38
CA ASN A 191 -16.09 1.96 -9.54
C ASN A 191 -17.23 2.04 -10.57
N GLY A 192 -18.20 2.92 -10.32
CA GLY A 192 -19.44 3.01 -11.11
C GLY A 192 -20.25 1.71 -11.03
N ASP A 193 -20.52 1.09 -12.19
CA ASP A 193 -21.22 -0.22 -12.30
C ASP A 193 -20.26 -1.41 -12.20
N SER A 194 -19.03 -1.19 -11.72
CA SER A 194 -18.02 -2.23 -11.55
C SER A 194 -17.43 -2.24 -10.13
N LEU A 195 -16.73 -3.30 -9.81
CA LEU A 195 -16.03 -3.47 -8.53
C LEU A 195 -14.53 -3.71 -8.75
N THR A 196 -13.70 -2.98 -8.02
CA THR A 196 -12.28 -3.31 -7.88
C THR A 196 -12.07 -4.07 -6.59
N GLY A 197 -11.93 -5.39 -6.66
CA GLY A 197 -11.52 -6.25 -5.55
C GLY A 197 -10.02 -6.08 -5.31
N MET A 198 -9.68 -5.21 -4.38
CA MET A 198 -8.29 -4.89 -4.04
C MET A 198 -7.54 -6.08 -3.45
N GLU A 199 -8.24 -6.90 -2.68
CA GLU A 199 -7.74 -8.19 -2.16
C GLU A 199 -8.92 -9.13 -1.94
N LEU A 200 -8.92 -10.25 -2.66
CA LEU A 200 -9.82 -11.39 -2.42
C LEU A 200 -9.00 -12.56 -1.89
N LEU A 201 -9.25 -12.95 -0.66
CA LEU A 201 -8.63 -14.09 0.01
C LEU A 201 -9.63 -15.24 0.15
N GLY A 202 -9.16 -16.49 0.18
CA GLY A 202 -9.98 -17.67 0.19
C GLY A 202 -10.46 -18.06 -1.20
N SER A 203 -11.76 -18.35 -1.37
CA SER A 203 -12.33 -18.83 -2.62
C SER A 203 -12.42 -17.76 -3.70
N ALA A 204 -11.54 -17.79 -4.69
CA ALA A 204 -11.64 -16.95 -5.87
C ALA A 204 -12.89 -17.23 -6.72
N GLY A 205 -13.43 -18.45 -6.64
CA GLY A 205 -14.67 -18.85 -7.32
C GLY A 205 -15.92 -18.13 -6.80
N ALA A 206 -15.86 -17.48 -5.64
CA ALA A 206 -16.95 -16.67 -5.11
C ALA A 206 -17.14 -15.33 -5.84
N ALA A 207 -16.17 -14.87 -6.63
CA ALA A 207 -16.16 -13.54 -7.25
C ALA A 207 -17.43 -13.21 -8.07
N PRO A 208 -17.95 -14.07 -8.97
CA PRO A 208 -19.19 -13.79 -9.67
C PRO A 208 -20.38 -13.59 -8.72
N GLY A 209 -20.47 -14.43 -7.69
CA GLY A 209 -21.54 -14.34 -6.69
C GLY A 209 -21.44 -13.10 -5.79
N ILE A 210 -20.22 -12.65 -5.51
CA ILE A 210 -19.96 -11.38 -4.81
C ILE A 210 -20.51 -10.20 -5.62
N LEU A 211 -20.22 -10.16 -6.93
CA LEU A 211 -20.76 -9.13 -7.82
C LEU A 211 -22.28 -9.14 -7.86
N GLY A 212 -22.90 -10.32 -7.97
CA GLY A 212 -24.35 -10.48 -7.92
C GLY A 212 -24.95 -9.97 -6.61
N ALA A 213 -24.33 -10.28 -5.47
CA ALA A 213 -24.79 -9.85 -4.15
C ALA A 213 -24.64 -8.34 -3.92
N LEU A 214 -23.62 -7.71 -4.53
CA LEU A 214 -23.39 -6.26 -4.47
C LEU A 214 -24.15 -5.48 -5.55
N GLY A 215 -24.83 -6.16 -6.49
CA GLY A 215 -25.63 -5.54 -7.55
C GLY A 215 -24.80 -4.80 -8.61
N VAL A 216 -23.56 -5.26 -8.87
CA VAL A 216 -22.69 -4.72 -9.90
C VAL A 216 -22.48 -5.73 -11.02
N SER A 217 -22.32 -5.26 -12.26
CA SER A 217 -22.34 -6.12 -13.44
C SER A 217 -21.05 -6.89 -13.66
N HIS A 218 -19.90 -6.29 -13.33
CA HIS A 218 -18.59 -6.87 -13.56
C HIS A 218 -17.57 -6.39 -12.54
N GLY A 219 -16.45 -7.10 -12.40
CA GLY A 219 -15.38 -6.71 -11.48
C GLY A 219 -14.03 -7.30 -11.85
N ARG A 220 -13.00 -6.69 -11.26
CA ARG A 220 -11.62 -7.16 -11.32
C ARG A 220 -11.14 -7.43 -9.91
N PHE A 221 -10.50 -8.57 -9.70
CA PHE A 221 -10.08 -9.02 -8.39
C PHE A 221 -8.60 -9.35 -8.38
N ARG A 222 -7.92 -8.90 -7.30
CA ARG A 222 -6.55 -9.29 -6.96
C ARG A 222 -6.61 -10.37 -5.89
N THR A 223 -5.81 -11.44 -6.06
CA THR A 223 -5.76 -12.59 -5.17
C THR A 223 -4.33 -13.10 -5.02
N PRO A 224 -4.00 -13.88 -3.99
CA PRO A 224 -2.73 -14.59 -3.93
C PRO A 224 -2.50 -15.41 -5.21
N GLY A 225 -1.28 -15.36 -5.74
CA GLY A 225 -0.94 -16.07 -6.97
C GLY A 225 0.43 -15.66 -7.52
N THR A 226 0.78 -16.15 -8.70
CA THR A 226 2.12 -16.02 -9.27
C THR A 226 2.15 -15.39 -10.66
N ALA A 227 1.02 -14.86 -11.13
CA ALA A 227 0.90 -14.38 -12.51
C ALA A 227 1.56 -13.02 -12.78
N LEU A 228 1.58 -12.16 -11.76
CA LEU A 228 2.04 -10.78 -11.88
C LEU A 228 3.07 -10.45 -10.79
N PRO A 229 4.11 -9.64 -11.12
CA PRO A 229 5.01 -9.12 -10.10
C PRO A 229 4.25 -8.15 -9.18
N GLY A 230 4.40 -8.33 -7.88
CA GLY A 230 3.85 -7.47 -6.85
C GLY A 230 4.88 -6.52 -6.26
N ALA A 231 4.95 -6.48 -4.94
CA ALA A 231 5.85 -5.59 -4.21
C ALA A 231 7.33 -5.95 -4.39
N MET A 232 8.17 -4.95 -4.15
CA MET A 232 9.61 -5.13 -3.97
C MET A 232 9.95 -4.99 -2.49
N PHE A 233 11.00 -5.68 -2.07
CA PHE A 233 11.50 -5.74 -0.71
C PHE A 233 12.98 -5.35 -0.62
N ARG A 234 13.34 -4.65 0.44
CA ARG A 234 14.71 -4.39 0.82
C ARG A 234 14.91 -4.77 2.29
N SER A 235 15.83 -5.70 2.57
CA SER A 235 16.26 -6.00 3.93
C SER A 235 17.04 -4.82 4.50
N LEU A 236 16.80 -4.49 5.77
CA LEU A 236 17.50 -3.46 6.53
C LEU A 236 18.46 -4.06 7.56
N ARG A 237 18.42 -5.39 7.75
CA ARG A 237 19.30 -6.17 8.63
C ARG A 237 19.74 -7.45 7.94
N ALA A 238 20.67 -8.17 8.54
CA ALA A 238 20.93 -9.56 8.19
C ALA A 238 19.78 -10.47 8.63
N ASP A 239 19.64 -11.62 7.98
CA ASP A 239 18.73 -12.72 8.34
C ASP A 239 17.25 -12.32 8.41
N VAL A 240 16.82 -11.48 7.47
CA VAL A 240 15.41 -11.08 7.33
C VAL A 240 14.72 -11.95 6.31
N ASP A 241 13.60 -12.54 6.72
CA ASP A 241 12.74 -13.33 5.86
C ASP A 241 12.13 -12.47 4.73
N THR A 242 12.12 -13.00 3.53
CA THR A 242 11.51 -12.34 2.37
C THR A 242 10.06 -12.80 2.23
N PRO A 243 9.07 -11.89 2.23
CA PRO A 243 7.68 -12.26 2.04
C PRO A 243 7.39 -12.66 0.59
N GLY A 244 6.39 -13.51 0.37
CA GLY A 244 5.93 -13.95 -0.94
C GLY A 244 4.63 -13.28 -1.40
N TYR A 245 3.85 -12.72 -0.47
CA TYR A 245 2.58 -12.08 -0.79
C TYR A 245 2.39 -10.75 -0.05
N PHE A 246 1.97 -9.72 -0.80
CA PHE A 246 1.61 -8.39 -0.32
C PHE A 246 0.38 -7.92 -1.09
N GLY A 247 -0.81 -8.01 -0.48
CA GLY A 247 -2.08 -7.87 -1.19
C GLY A 247 -2.69 -6.48 -1.15
N LEU A 248 -2.69 -5.82 0.02
CA LEU A 248 -3.30 -4.51 0.16
C LEU A 248 -2.32 -3.40 -0.24
N VAL A 249 -2.31 -3.08 -1.52
CA VAL A 249 -1.55 -1.94 -2.05
C VAL A 249 -2.49 -0.76 -2.27
N PHE A 250 -1.96 0.42 -2.10
CA PHE A 250 -2.70 1.68 -2.30
C PHE A 250 -2.26 2.26 -3.65
N ASP A 251 -2.95 1.82 -4.72
CA ASP A 251 -2.69 2.19 -6.12
C ASP A 251 -3.57 3.36 -6.55
#